data_98b29ffdc7bd5a9031cc4910e5af63db
#
_entry.id   98b29ffdc7bd5a9031cc4910e5af63db
#
_cell.length_a   1.000
_cell.length_b   1.000
_cell.length_c   1.000
_cell.angle_alpha   90.00
_cell.angle_beta   90.00
_cell.angle_gamma   90.00
#
_symmetry.space_group_name_H-M   'P 1'
#
loop_
_entity.id
_entity.type
_entity.pdbx_description
1 polymer ?
#
loop_
_entity_poly.entity_id
_entity_poly.type
_entity_poly.pdbx_seq_one_letter_code
_entity_poly.pdbx_strand_id
1 'polypeptide(L)'
;MMEPKLMSYITSKFSSKGDMMAAEREWQDIISDMLPRFKEAGALRQVVTHVWNQEGSFILGNLWEYVDEKAFIACQPLFREAEVKLNERTGIASIIVPSRGVILHDVRL
;
A
#
# COMPACT_ATOMS: atom_id res chain seq x y z
N MET A 1 20.43 -0.56 -11.22
CA MET A 1 19.39 -0.42 -10.20
C MET A 1 18.70 0.93 -10.33
N MET A 2 17.38 0.96 -10.34
CA MET A 2 16.65 2.22 -10.45
C MET A 2 16.45 2.84 -9.07
N GLU A 3 16.72 4.14 -8.98
CA GLU A 3 16.45 4.90 -7.77
C GLU A 3 14.97 5.31 -7.75
N PRO A 4 14.26 5.13 -6.63
CA PRO A 4 12.89 5.61 -6.53
C PRO A 4 12.86 7.14 -6.54
N LYS A 5 11.87 7.70 -7.24
CA LYS A 5 11.68 9.15 -7.32
C LYS A 5 10.37 9.61 -6.70
N LEU A 6 9.43 8.70 -6.56
CA LEU A 6 8.11 8.98 -6.02
C LEU A 6 7.74 7.92 -5.02
N MET A 7 7.02 8.32 -3.98
CA MET A 7 6.59 7.41 -2.93
C MET A 7 5.12 7.68 -2.62
N SER A 8 4.34 6.65 -2.34
CA SER A 8 3.01 6.79 -1.76
C SER A 8 2.99 6.18 -0.37
N TYR A 9 2.22 6.76 0.51
CA TYR A 9 1.98 6.26 1.85
C TYR A 9 0.49 6.31 2.13
N ILE A 10 -0.08 5.14 2.38
CA ILE A 10 -1.52 4.99 2.55
C ILE A 10 -1.77 4.40 3.92
N THR A 11 -2.55 5.08 4.74
CA THR A 11 -2.99 4.52 6.02
C THR A 11 -4.42 4.03 5.91
N SER A 12 -4.71 2.90 6.56
CA SER A 12 -6.03 2.31 6.62
C SER A 12 -6.38 2.08 8.09
N LYS A 13 -7.44 2.72 8.56
CA LYS A 13 -7.88 2.61 9.96
C LYS A 13 -9.10 1.71 10.02
N PHE A 14 -9.03 0.72 10.89
CA PHE A 14 -10.07 -0.30 11.08
C PHE A 14 -10.79 -0.12 12.41
N SER A 15 -11.98 -0.70 12.54
CA SER A 15 -12.79 -0.60 13.75
C SER A 15 -12.38 -1.62 14.82
N SER A 16 -11.61 -2.65 14.44
CA SER A 16 -11.14 -3.66 15.39
C SER A 16 -9.80 -4.25 14.95
N LYS A 17 -9.08 -4.84 15.89
CA LYS A 17 -7.84 -5.55 15.62
C LYS A 17 -8.08 -6.75 14.69
N GLY A 18 -9.17 -7.47 14.91
CA GLY A 18 -9.51 -8.64 14.09
C GLY A 18 -9.74 -8.25 12.63
N ASP A 19 -10.47 -7.16 12.40
CA ASP A 19 -10.70 -6.64 11.05
C ASP A 19 -9.39 -6.21 10.39
N MET A 20 -8.53 -5.51 11.13
CA MET A 20 -7.23 -5.08 10.64
C MET A 20 -6.37 -6.26 10.20
N MET A 21 -6.28 -7.30 11.04
CA MET A 21 -5.47 -8.48 10.76
C MET A 21 -6.02 -9.28 9.58
N ALA A 22 -7.33 -9.42 9.48
CA ALA A 22 -7.98 -10.12 8.38
C ALA A 22 -7.75 -9.38 7.06
N ALA A 23 -7.92 -8.06 7.07
CA ALA A 23 -7.70 -7.24 5.89
C ALA A 23 -6.23 -7.27 5.43
N GLU A 24 -5.29 -7.19 6.38
CA GLU A 24 -3.85 -7.25 6.07
C GLU A 24 -3.50 -8.57 5.37
N ARG A 25 -3.95 -9.68 5.91
CA ARG A 25 -3.65 -11.00 5.37
C ARG A 25 -4.21 -11.16 3.95
N GLU A 26 -5.46 -10.77 3.75
CA GLU A 26 -6.09 -10.90 2.43
C GLU A 26 -5.50 -9.93 1.41
N TRP A 27 -5.19 -8.71 1.85
CA TRP A 27 -4.53 -7.73 0.99
C TRP A 27 -3.18 -8.24 0.50
N GLN A 28 -2.35 -8.77 1.42
CA GLN A 28 -1.02 -9.23 1.03
C GLN A 28 -1.09 -10.46 0.12
N ASP A 29 -2.09 -11.31 0.29
CA ASP A 29 -2.32 -12.43 -0.61
C ASP A 29 -2.66 -11.94 -2.04
N ILE A 30 -3.57 -10.96 -2.14
CA ILE A 30 -3.94 -10.35 -3.41
C ILE A 30 -2.74 -9.69 -4.07
N ILE A 31 -2.01 -8.88 -3.32
CA ILE A 31 -0.86 -8.15 -3.86
C ILE A 31 0.23 -9.11 -4.32
N SER A 32 0.48 -10.20 -3.56
CA SER A 32 1.49 -11.19 -3.93
C SER A 32 1.23 -11.79 -5.32
N ASP A 33 -0.03 -12.03 -5.65
CA ASP A 33 -0.39 -12.54 -6.98
C ASP A 33 -0.22 -11.49 -8.08
N MET A 34 -0.24 -10.21 -7.71
CA MET A 34 -0.16 -9.09 -8.66
C MET A 34 1.24 -8.48 -8.76
N LEU A 35 2.20 -8.92 -7.94
CA LEU A 35 3.54 -8.33 -7.90
C LEU A 35 4.23 -8.22 -9.25
N PRO A 36 4.21 -9.22 -10.13
CA PRO A 36 4.83 -9.08 -11.45
C PRO A 36 4.26 -7.93 -12.27
N ARG A 37 2.95 -7.69 -12.15
CA ARG A 37 2.27 -6.60 -12.86
C ARG A 37 2.65 -5.24 -12.28
N PHE A 38 2.74 -5.13 -10.96
CA PHE A 38 3.22 -3.90 -10.30
C PHE A 38 4.66 -3.59 -10.69
N LYS A 39 5.51 -4.61 -10.69
CA LYS A 39 6.90 -4.46 -11.09
C LYS A 39 7.02 -3.97 -12.53
N GLU A 40 6.28 -4.55 -13.46
CA GLU A 40 6.27 -4.15 -14.86
C GLU A 40 5.79 -2.70 -15.02
N ALA A 41 4.83 -2.28 -14.20
CA ALA A 41 4.32 -0.91 -14.21
C ALA A 41 5.31 0.10 -13.62
N GLY A 42 6.37 -0.35 -12.95
CA GLY A 42 7.42 0.52 -12.41
C GLY A 42 7.41 0.70 -10.90
N ALA A 43 6.67 -0.12 -10.17
CA ALA A 43 6.77 -0.16 -8.72
C ALA A 43 8.08 -0.87 -8.33
N LEU A 44 8.77 -0.32 -7.32
CA LEU A 44 10.07 -0.81 -6.90
C LEU A 44 10.05 -1.52 -5.55
N ARG A 45 9.15 -1.11 -4.67
CA ARG A 45 9.13 -1.61 -3.31
C ARG A 45 7.77 -1.40 -2.67
N GLN A 46 7.37 -2.36 -1.84
CA GLN A 46 6.21 -2.24 -0.96
C GLN A 46 6.67 -2.50 0.47
N VAL A 47 6.22 -1.67 1.40
CA VAL A 47 6.42 -1.91 2.83
C VAL A 47 5.07 -1.79 3.53
N VAL A 48 4.69 -2.82 4.27
CA VAL A 48 3.47 -2.81 5.07
C VAL A 48 3.87 -2.68 6.53
N THR A 49 3.26 -1.74 7.23
CA THR A 49 3.53 -1.50 8.64
C THR A 49 2.26 -1.59 9.47
N HIS A 50 2.41 -1.97 10.72
CA HIS A 50 1.37 -1.81 11.73
C HIS A 50 1.75 -0.58 12.55
N VAL A 51 0.91 0.45 12.53
CA VAL A 51 1.15 1.66 13.31
C VAL A 51 0.85 1.33 14.78
N TRP A 52 1.89 1.32 15.62
CA TRP A 52 1.78 0.81 16.99
C TRP A 52 1.72 1.91 18.07
N ASN A 53 2.06 3.14 17.71
CA ASN A 53 2.16 4.23 18.70
C ASN A 53 0.89 5.06 18.86
N GLN A 54 -0.23 4.61 18.30
CA GLN A 54 -1.53 5.28 18.45
C GLN A 54 -2.48 4.35 19.19
N GLU A 55 -2.52 4.50 20.51
CA GLU A 55 -3.36 3.66 21.38
C GLU A 55 -4.84 3.77 21.00
N GLY A 56 -5.54 2.63 21.07
CA GLY A 56 -6.96 2.56 20.75
C GLY A 56 -7.27 2.63 19.27
N SER A 57 -6.25 2.64 18.42
CA SER A 57 -6.40 2.68 16.96
C SER A 57 -5.83 1.42 16.32
N PHE A 58 -6.44 0.99 15.22
CA PHE A 58 -6.01 -0.20 14.47
C PHE A 58 -5.70 0.26 13.06
N ILE A 59 -4.43 0.63 12.82
CA ILE A 59 -4.00 1.30 11.60
C ILE A 59 -2.88 0.50 10.93
N LEU A 60 -3.06 0.26 9.62
CA LEU A 60 -2.00 -0.25 8.76
C LEU A 60 -1.45 0.89 7.91
N GLY A 61 -0.14 0.86 7.67
CA GLY A 61 0.51 1.71 6.71
C GLY A 61 0.99 0.88 5.53
N ASN A 62 0.80 1.40 4.33
CA ASN A 62 1.32 0.82 3.08
C ASN A 62 2.16 1.86 2.39
N LEU A 63 3.45 1.57 2.27
CA LEU A 63 4.40 2.43 1.58
C LEU A 63 4.78 1.76 0.26
N TRP A 64 4.72 2.53 -0.82
CA TRP A 64 5.16 2.08 -2.14
C TRP A 64 6.15 3.08 -2.71
N GLU A 65 7.19 2.56 -3.32
CA GLU A 65 8.17 3.36 -4.06
C GLU A 65 8.04 3.09 -5.55
N TYR A 66 8.11 4.14 -6.35
CA TYR A 66 7.95 4.08 -7.80
C TYR A 66 9.16 4.68 -8.50
N VAL A 67 9.46 4.18 -9.70
CA VAL A 67 10.58 4.69 -10.48
C VAL A 67 10.35 6.15 -10.90
N ASP A 68 9.10 6.54 -11.15
CA ASP A 68 8.71 7.90 -11.55
C ASP A 68 7.19 8.09 -11.43
N GLU A 69 6.71 9.26 -11.80
CA GLU A 69 5.29 9.60 -11.79
C GLU A 69 4.47 8.74 -12.75
N LYS A 70 5.03 8.39 -13.91
CA LYS A 70 4.35 7.51 -14.88
C LYS A 70 4.08 6.14 -14.28
N ALA A 71 5.03 5.61 -13.54
CA ALA A 71 4.87 4.33 -12.83
C ALA A 71 3.76 4.41 -11.79
N PHE A 72 3.71 5.51 -11.03
CA PHE A 72 2.64 5.73 -10.07
C PHE A 72 1.27 5.69 -10.76
N ILE A 73 1.13 6.42 -11.87
CA ILE A 73 -0.13 6.46 -12.64
C ILE A 73 -0.47 5.07 -13.19
N ALA A 74 0.52 4.34 -13.71
CA ALA A 74 0.31 3.01 -14.26
C ALA A 74 -0.13 1.99 -13.21
N CYS A 75 0.25 2.20 -11.93
CA CYS A 75 -0.14 1.32 -10.83
C CYS A 75 -1.56 1.58 -10.33
N GLN A 76 -2.17 2.74 -10.64
CA GLN A 76 -3.49 3.08 -10.11
C GLN A 76 -4.59 2.08 -10.51
N PRO A 77 -4.69 1.63 -11.77
CA PRO A 77 -5.66 0.59 -12.12
C PRO A 77 -5.43 -0.73 -11.38
N LEU A 78 -4.17 -1.07 -11.09
CA LEU A 78 -3.82 -2.27 -10.35
C LEU A 78 -4.29 -2.18 -8.90
N PHE A 79 -4.14 -1.02 -8.27
CA PHE A 79 -4.65 -0.79 -6.93
C PHE A 79 -6.17 -0.90 -6.88
N ARG A 80 -6.87 -0.34 -7.87
CA ARG A 80 -8.33 -0.45 -7.94
C ARG A 80 -8.78 -1.90 -8.08
N GLU A 81 -8.09 -2.68 -8.90
CA GLU A 81 -8.37 -4.11 -9.05
C GLU A 81 -8.17 -4.84 -7.71
N ALA A 82 -7.08 -4.55 -7.01
CA ALA A 82 -6.78 -5.14 -5.72
C ALA A 82 -7.83 -4.77 -4.66
N GLU A 83 -8.27 -3.51 -4.64
CA GLU A 83 -9.30 -3.04 -3.72
C GLU A 83 -10.65 -3.72 -3.95
N VAL A 84 -11.04 -3.92 -5.21
CA VAL A 84 -12.26 -4.66 -5.55
C VAL A 84 -12.17 -6.10 -5.05
N LYS A 85 -11.04 -6.76 -5.28
CA LYS A 85 -10.82 -8.13 -4.80
C LYS A 85 -10.87 -8.21 -3.28
N LEU A 86 -10.27 -7.26 -2.59
CA LEU A 86 -10.30 -7.21 -1.12
C LEU A 86 -11.73 -7.05 -0.61
N ASN A 87 -12.49 -6.15 -1.20
CA ASN A 87 -13.88 -5.94 -0.82
C ASN A 87 -14.73 -7.19 -1.05
N GLU A 88 -14.53 -7.88 -2.15
CA GLU A 88 -15.22 -9.13 -2.46
C GLU A 88 -14.89 -10.23 -1.45
N ARG A 89 -13.64 -10.29 -0.99
CA ARG A 89 -13.21 -11.31 -0.03
C ARG A 89 -13.63 -11.03 1.40
N THR A 90 -13.62 -9.79 1.82
CA THR A 90 -13.78 -9.44 3.23
C THR A 90 -14.97 -8.57 3.54
N GLY A 91 -15.29 -7.61 2.68
CA GLY A 91 -16.30 -6.59 2.95
C GLY A 91 -15.96 -5.70 4.15
N ILE A 92 -14.71 -5.76 4.64
CA ILE A 92 -14.28 -4.99 5.82
C ILE A 92 -14.13 -3.52 5.45
N ALA A 93 -14.82 -2.65 6.19
CA ALA A 93 -14.72 -1.21 6.00
C ALA A 93 -13.48 -0.65 6.70
N SER A 94 -12.88 0.36 6.09
CA SER A 94 -11.76 1.09 6.68
C SER A 94 -11.77 2.54 6.23
N ILE A 95 -11.11 3.40 7.03
CA ILE A 95 -10.89 4.79 6.66
C ILE A 95 -9.51 4.87 6.02
N ILE A 96 -9.48 5.22 4.75
CA ILE A 96 -8.25 5.25 3.96
C ILE A 96 -7.80 6.69 3.77
N VAL A 97 -6.54 6.97 4.13
CA VAL A 97 -5.93 8.29 3.92
C VAL A 97 -4.70 8.10 3.04
N PRO A 98 -4.80 8.39 1.74
CA PRO A 98 -3.67 8.29 0.83
C PRO A 98 -2.84 9.58 0.85
N SER A 99 -1.52 9.41 0.79
CA SER A 99 -0.57 10.50 0.61
C SER A 99 0.47 10.06 -0.41
N ARG A 100 1.01 11.00 -1.15
CA ARG A 100 2.11 10.72 -2.08
C ARG A 100 3.06 11.90 -2.12
N GLY A 101 4.32 11.63 -2.36
CA GLY A 101 5.31 12.67 -2.39
C GLY A 101 6.47 12.33 -3.32
N VAL A 102 7.09 13.40 -3.81
CA VAL A 102 8.33 13.30 -4.56
C VAL A 102 9.47 13.18 -3.56
N ILE A 103 10.38 12.25 -3.79
CA ILE A 103 11.53 12.07 -2.90
C ILE A 103 12.51 13.21 -3.12
N LEU A 104 12.75 13.98 -2.06
CA LEU A 104 13.70 15.11 -2.10
C LEU A 104 15.09 14.68 -1.67
N HIS A 105 15.18 13.81 -0.69
CA HIS A 105 16.46 13.28 -0.18
C HIS A 105 16.27 11.80 0.13
N ASP A 106 17.20 10.97 -0.32
CA ASP A 106 17.24 9.55 -0.01
C ASP A 106 18.64 9.26 0.53
N VAL A 107 18.75 9.25 1.85
CA VAL A 107 20.03 9.07 2.55
C VAL A 107 20.05 7.68 3.17
N ARG A 108 21.04 6.89 2.78
CA ARG A 108 21.26 5.55 3.32
C ARG A 108 22.40 5.60 4.31
N LEU A 109 22.16 5.03 5.48
CA LEU A 109 23.14 5.04 6.58
C LEU A 109 23.99 3.76 6.55
#